data_b64b5c8f73781fd5bfeabce272fab5ab
#
_entry.id   b64b5c8f73781fd5bfeabce272fab5ab
#
_cell.length_a   1.000
_cell.length_b   1.000
_cell.length_c   1.000
_cell.angle_alpha   90.00
_cell.angle_beta   90.00
_cell.angle_gamma   90.00
#
_symmetry.space_group_name_H-M   'P 1'
#
loop_
_entity.id
_entity.type
_entity.pdbx_description
1 polymer ?
#
loop_
_entity_poly.entity_id
_entity_poly.type
_entity_poly.pdbx_seq_one_letter_code
_entity_poly.pdbx_strand_id
1 'polypeptide(L)'
;MDLALLRTFVTVHRAGSFTRAASLLGLSQPAVTSQIRTLERQLGRPLFLRKARGVTPTTVGDELAHRAAPHLDALVDIVEAGLDDESGVRTLHLAGPPEFTSLRAMPALAPLAAQGLALRGTFLADAEDALEGLAAGHHDLAITTARPRGGPLTSTTLCDEEHVLVAAPRWAGRLGPGALKHKGPVLLEQLPVVEVHESLPLVSRYWASVFDSSPAASAAVIVPDLRAVLECAAAGTGLAVLPRYLCENALERGEVVALLDPPVPPLRTYFLIARTGTLGLPHIARAHEWLMRAAVDW
;
A
#
# COMPACT_ATOMS: atom_id res chain seq x y z
N MET A 1 5.77 29.01 -22.30
CA MET A 1 5.77 27.55 -22.07
C MET A 1 4.39 27.18 -21.58
N ASP A 2 3.77 26.16 -22.17
CA ASP A 2 2.41 25.73 -21.85
C ASP A 2 2.45 24.75 -20.67
N LEU A 3 1.67 25.00 -19.61
CA LEU A 3 1.56 24.12 -18.43
C LEU A 3 1.02 22.74 -18.80
N ALA A 4 0.19 22.63 -19.84
CA ALA A 4 -0.29 21.33 -20.31
C ALA A 4 0.87 20.43 -20.79
N LEU A 5 1.90 21.01 -21.43
CA LEU A 5 3.08 20.25 -21.85
C LEU A 5 3.90 19.75 -20.66
N LEU A 6 4.04 20.58 -19.61
CA LEU A 6 4.72 20.19 -18.38
C LEU A 6 3.94 19.11 -17.62
N ARG A 7 2.60 19.24 -17.54
CA ARG A 7 1.74 18.20 -16.94
C ARG A 7 1.90 16.87 -17.67
N THR A 8 1.84 16.89 -18.98
CA THR A 8 2.04 15.69 -19.80
C THR A 8 3.41 15.09 -19.59
N PHE A 9 4.45 15.92 -19.53
CA PHE A 9 5.82 15.48 -19.29
C PHE A 9 5.96 14.81 -17.91
N VAL A 10 5.46 15.43 -16.83
CA VAL A 10 5.52 14.86 -15.48
C VAL A 10 4.74 13.55 -15.42
N THR A 11 3.57 13.47 -16.06
CA THR A 11 2.79 12.24 -16.11
C THR A 11 3.52 11.12 -16.87
N VAL A 12 4.17 11.40 -18.01
CA VAL A 12 4.99 10.41 -18.73
C VAL A 12 6.19 9.97 -17.90
N HIS A 13 6.84 10.91 -17.21
CA HIS A 13 7.98 10.62 -16.33
C HIS A 13 7.57 9.66 -15.19
N ARG A 14 6.45 9.91 -14.54
CA ARG A 14 5.90 9.08 -13.46
C ARG A 14 5.44 7.70 -13.97
N ALA A 15 4.75 7.66 -15.11
CA ALA A 15 4.21 6.42 -15.66
C ALA A 15 5.29 5.53 -16.31
N GLY A 16 6.45 6.06 -16.69
CA GLY A 16 7.48 5.33 -17.45
C GLY A 16 7.03 4.83 -18.83
N SER A 17 5.87 5.30 -19.31
CA SER A 17 5.23 4.83 -20.56
C SER A 17 4.33 5.90 -21.16
N PHE A 18 4.49 6.14 -22.46
CA PHE A 18 3.61 7.05 -23.19
C PHE A 18 2.15 6.56 -23.25
N THR A 19 1.97 5.25 -23.42
CA THR A 19 0.63 4.65 -23.50
C THR A 19 -0.10 4.77 -22.16
N ARG A 20 0.60 4.49 -21.06
CA ARG A 20 0.05 4.58 -19.72
C ARG A 20 -0.25 6.03 -19.33
N ALA A 21 0.65 6.97 -19.63
CA ALA A 21 0.41 8.40 -19.45
C ALA A 21 -0.79 8.90 -20.24
N ALA A 22 -0.98 8.39 -21.47
CA ALA A 22 -2.12 8.73 -22.30
C ALA A 22 -3.46 8.31 -21.65
N SER A 23 -3.50 7.10 -21.08
CA SER A 23 -4.67 6.62 -20.32
C SER A 23 -4.95 7.50 -19.11
N LEU A 24 -3.92 7.84 -18.33
CA LEU A 24 -4.05 8.69 -17.12
C LEU A 24 -4.51 10.12 -17.43
N LEU A 25 -4.14 10.65 -18.61
CA LEU A 25 -4.49 12.00 -19.04
C LEU A 25 -5.81 12.08 -19.85
N GLY A 26 -6.43 10.95 -20.16
CA GLY A 26 -7.58 10.89 -21.05
C GLY A 26 -7.24 11.33 -22.49
N LEU A 27 -5.99 11.15 -22.93
CA LEU A 27 -5.48 11.54 -24.25
C LEU A 27 -5.14 10.31 -25.08
N SER A 28 -5.00 10.52 -26.40
CA SER A 28 -4.41 9.50 -27.27
C SER A 28 -2.89 9.46 -27.12
N GLN A 29 -2.28 8.28 -27.25
CA GLN A 29 -0.81 8.13 -27.21
C GLN A 29 -0.07 8.99 -28.26
N PRO A 30 -0.57 9.18 -29.51
CA PRO A 30 0.01 10.14 -30.45
C PRO A 30 -0.02 11.59 -29.93
N ALA A 31 -1.09 12.02 -29.26
CA ALA A 31 -1.19 13.35 -28.67
C ALA A 31 -0.14 13.57 -27.59
N VAL A 32 0.02 12.61 -26.66
CA VAL A 32 1.06 12.65 -25.64
C VAL A 32 2.46 12.72 -26.26
N THR A 33 2.71 11.89 -27.29
CA THR A 33 4.00 11.93 -28.01
C THR A 33 4.26 13.27 -28.67
N SER A 34 3.25 13.89 -29.27
CA SER A 34 3.34 15.21 -29.90
C SER A 34 3.65 16.31 -28.89
N GLN A 35 2.98 16.28 -27.72
CA GLN A 35 3.19 17.25 -26.64
C GLN A 35 4.62 17.14 -26.08
N ILE A 36 5.13 15.93 -25.85
CA ILE A 36 6.51 15.74 -25.38
C ILE A 36 7.52 16.26 -26.40
N ARG A 37 7.35 15.94 -27.70
CA ARG A 37 8.22 16.46 -28.75
C ARG A 37 8.21 17.99 -28.83
N THR A 38 7.05 18.59 -28.58
CA THR A 38 6.92 20.06 -28.56
C THR A 38 7.68 20.64 -27.38
N LEU A 39 7.58 20.06 -26.20
CA LEU A 39 8.33 20.48 -25.02
C LEU A 39 9.85 20.33 -25.22
N GLU A 40 10.30 19.17 -25.73
CA GLU A 40 11.73 18.91 -26.03
C GLU A 40 12.28 19.93 -27.04
N ARG A 41 11.49 20.28 -28.06
CA ARG A 41 11.84 21.31 -29.06
C ARG A 41 11.96 22.70 -28.41
N GLN A 42 11.05 23.06 -27.53
CA GLN A 42 11.10 24.34 -26.80
C GLN A 42 12.31 24.46 -25.87
N LEU A 43 12.73 23.34 -25.26
CA LEU A 43 13.88 23.25 -24.36
C LEU A 43 15.21 23.03 -25.09
N GLY A 44 15.16 22.63 -26.37
CA GLY A 44 16.34 22.30 -27.18
C GLY A 44 17.05 21.02 -26.72
N ARG A 45 16.44 20.21 -25.89
CA ARG A 45 17.06 19.00 -25.29
C ARG A 45 16.06 17.85 -25.19
N PRO A 46 16.47 16.60 -25.41
CA PRO A 46 15.64 15.43 -25.19
C PRO A 46 15.39 15.21 -23.70
N LEU A 47 14.16 14.91 -23.32
CA LEU A 47 13.77 14.62 -21.95
C LEU A 47 13.63 13.12 -21.68
N PHE A 48 13.40 12.32 -22.77
CA PHE A 48 13.26 10.88 -22.68
C PHE A 48 14.11 10.13 -23.69
N LEU A 49 14.59 8.96 -23.27
CA LEU A 49 15.21 7.94 -24.11
C LEU A 49 14.18 6.81 -24.33
N ARG A 50 13.94 6.46 -25.60
CA ARG A 50 13.05 5.33 -25.95
C ARG A 50 13.80 4.02 -25.74
N LYS A 51 13.16 3.06 -25.06
CA LYS A 51 13.65 1.68 -24.90
C LYS A 51 12.67 0.70 -25.55
N ALA A 52 13.10 -0.53 -25.73
CA ALA A 52 12.25 -1.61 -26.26
C ALA A 52 10.98 -1.84 -25.40
N ARG A 53 11.06 -1.56 -24.11
CA ARG A 53 9.93 -1.58 -23.18
C ARG A 53 9.87 -0.25 -22.42
N GLY A 54 8.96 0.67 -22.86
CA GLY A 54 8.73 1.94 -22.17
C GLY A 54 9.71 3.05 -22.52
N VAL A 55 9.83 4.02 -21.63
CA VAL A 55 10.73 5.17 -21.74
C VAL A 55 11.49 5.37 -20.45
N THR A 56 12.72 5.90 -20.59
CA THR A 56 13.55 6.28 -19.43
C THR A 56 13.84 7.77 -19.56
N PRO A 57 13.72 8.56 -18.50
CA PRO A 57 14.12 9.96 -18.54
C PRO A 57 15.60 10.10 -18.80
N THR A 58 15.99 11.22 -19.40
CA THR A 58 17.38 11.68 -19.44
C THR A 58 17.71 12.37 -18.10
N THR A 59 18.99 12.61 -17.80
CA THR A 59 19.40 13.40 -16.62
C THR A 59 18.68 14.76 -16.58
N VAL A 60 18.53 15.42 -17.74
CA VAL A 60 17.78 16.69 -17.86
C VAL A 60 16.29 16.48 -17.61
N GLY A 61 15.73 15.35 -18.06
CA GLY A 61 14.34 14.97 -17.78
C GLY A 61 14.11 14.75 -16.30
N ASP A 62 14.99 14.00 -15.63
CA ASP A 62 14.89 13.78 -14.18
C ASP A 62 14.99 15.09 -13.38
N GLU A 63 15.95 15.95 -13.72
CA GLU A 63 16.11 17.26 -13.07
C GLU A 63 14.88 18.14 -13.28
N LEU A 64 14.35 18.22 -14.50
CA LEU A 64 13.14 18.99 -14.81
C LEU A 64 11.92 18.43 -14.06
N ALA A 65 11.76 17.11 -14.02
CA ALA A 65 10.65 16.48 -13.28
C ALA A 65 10.75 16.78 -11.79
N HIS A 66 11.93 16.63 -11.20
CA HIS A 66 12.17 16.92 -9.78
C HIS A 66 11.79 18.37 -9.41
N ARG A 67 12.08 19.33 -10.30
CA ARG A 67 11.77 20.76 -10.07
C ARG A 67 10.32 21.12 -10.40
N ALA A 68 9.75 20.54 -11.47
CA ALA A 68 8.42 20.93 -11.96
C ALA A 68 7.27 20.22 -11.23
N ALA A 69 7.45 18.94 -10.86
CA ALA A 69 6.38 18.13 -10.30
C ALA A 69 5.76 18.73 -9.02
N PRO A 70 6.52 19.22 -8.01
CA PRO A 70 5.91 19.77 -6.80
C PRO A 70 5.04 21.00 -7.07
N HIS A 71 5.44 21.83 -8.03
CA HIS A 71 4.68 23.02 -8.39
C HIS A 71 3.40 22.70 -9.17
N LEU A 72 3.44 21.68 -10.04
CA LEU A 72 2.25 21.20 -10.74
C LEU A 72 1.26 20.55 -9.78
N ASP A 73 1.74 19.73 -8.84
CA ASP A 73 0.91 19.14 -7.80
C ASP A 73 0.26 20.25 -6.94
N ALA A 74 1.02 21.25 -6.52
CA ALA A 74 0.48 22.39 -5.77
C ALA A 74 -0.58 23.20 -6.57
N LEU A 75 -0.44 23.32 -7.89
CA LEU A 75 -1.46 23.96 -8.73
C LEU A 75 -2.74 23.11 -8.83
N VAL A 76 -2.60 21.78 -8.90
CA VAL A 76 -3.75 20.86 -8.86
C VAL A 76 -4.46 20.98 -7.51
N ASP A 77 -3.70 20.96 -6.40
CA ASP A 77 -4.24 21.12 -5.04
C ASP A 77 -5.02 22.44 -4.89
N ILE A 78 -4.53 23.56 -5.48
CA ILE A 78 -5.24 24.84 -5.46
C ILE A 78 -6.56 24.78 -6.22
N VAL A 79 -6.58 24.11 -7.37
CA VAL A 79 -7.79 23.95 -8.19
C VAL A 79 -8.79 23.03 -7.50
N GLU A 80 -8.33 21.93 -6.94
CA GLU A 80 -9.18 20.97 -6.21
C GLU A 80 -9.72 21.60 -4.91
N ALA A 81 -8.91 22.31 -4.16
CA ALA A 81 -9.35 23.06 -2.99
C ALA A 81 -10.38 24.16 -3.34
N GLY A 82 -10.29 24.74 -4.53
CA GLY A 82 -11.25 25.74 -5.00
C GLY A 82 -12.56 25.16 -5.55
N LEU A 83 -12.57 23.89 -5.91
CA LEU A 83 -13.76 23.20 -6.45
C LEU A 83 -14.60 22.53 -5.37
N ASP A 84 -13.98 22.12 -4.25
CA ASP A 84 -14.64 21.34 -3.21
C ASP A 84 -15.04 22.14 -1.96
N ASP A 85 -14.47 23.32 -1.71
CA ASP A 85 -14.79 24.03 -0.46
C ASP A 85 -14.53 25.55 -0.48
N GLU A 86 -15.55 26.34 -0.19
CA GLU A 86 -15.44 27.76 0.17
C GLU A 86 -14.65 27.99 1.49
N SER A 87 -14.31 26.93 2.22
CA SER A 87 -13.66 26.97 3.54
C SER A 87 -12.13 26.97 3.50
N GLY A 88 -11.51 26.69 2.35
CA GLY A 88 -10.05 26.61 2.23
C GLY A 88 -9.43 25.42 2.96
N VAL A 89 -10.21 24.39 3.26
CA VAL A 89 -9.78 23.16 3.93
C VAL A 89 -8.91 22.34 2.99
N ARG A 90 -7.66 22.05 3.40
CA ARG A 90 -6.78 21.16 2.65
C ARG A 90 -7.20 19.71 2.83
N THR A 91 -7.22 18.95 1.75
CA THR A 91 -7.53 17.53 1.75
C THR A 91 -6.25 16.71 1.61
N LEU A 92 -6.13 15.64 2.38
CA LEU A 92 -5.10 14.62 2.26
C LEU A 92 -5.73 13.32 1.77
N HIS A 93 -5.23 12.80 0.66
CA HIS A 93 -5.65 11.52 0.11
C HIS A 93 -4.62 10.43 0.46
N LEU A 94 -5.03 9.47 1.30
CA LEU A 94 -4.20 8.35 1.73
C LEU A 94 -4.72 7.05 1.10
N ALA A 95 -3.85 6.32 0.37
CA ALA A 95 -4.16 4.99 -0.13
C ALA A 95 -3.42 3.91 0.67
N GLY A 96 -4.01 2.72 0.76
CA GLY A 96 -3.35 1.58 1.38
C GLY A 96 -4.26 0.38 1.64
N PRO A 97 -3.71 -0.69 2.21
CA PRO A 97 -4.46 -1.90 2.52
C PRO A 97 -5.65 -1.62 3.45
N PRO A 98 -6.81 -2.23 3.19
CA PRO A 98 -8.06 -1.90 3.90
C PRO A 98 -7.94 -1.91 5.41
N GLU A 99 -7.45 -3.00 5.98
CA GLU A 99 -7.41 -3.22 7.42
C GLU A 99 -6.40 -2.30 8.11
N PHE A 100 -5.16 -2.25 7.56
CA PHE A 100 -4.10 -1.41 8.11
C PHE A 100 -4.47 0.08 8.04
N THR A 101 -5.00 0.51 6.90
CA THR A 101 -5.39 1.90 6.69
C THR A 101 -6.55 2.28 7.61
N SER A 102 -7.59 1.44 7.72
CA SER A 102 -8.76 1.73 8.55
C SER A 102 -8.50 1.64 10.05
N LEU A 103 -7.67 0.70 10.51
CA LEU A 103 -7.50 0.40 11.94
C LEU A 103 -6.27 1.06 12.57
N ARG A 104 -5.25 1.43 11.78
CA ARG A 104 -4.00 2.04 12.26
C ARG A 104 -3.83 3.45 11.69
N ALA A 105 -3.75 3.60 10.37
CA ALA A 105 -3.35 4.87 9.75
C ALA A 105 -4.39 5.98 9.88
N MET A 106 -5.67 5.73 9.57
CA MET A 106 -6.71 6.75 9.65
C MET A 106 -6.96 7.22 11.09
N PRO A 107 -7.06 6.32 12.11
CA PRO A 107 -7.16 6.76 13.51
C PRO A 107 -5.95 7.59 13.97
N ALA A 108 -4.75 7.23 13.56
CA ALA A 108 -3.54 7.99 13.88
C ALA A 108 -3.57 9.42 13.32
N LEU A 109 -4.22 9.64 12.18
CA LEU A 109 -4.38 10.97 11.56
C LEU A 109 -5.55 11.79 12.12
N ALA A 110 -6.41 11.22 12.98
CA ALA A 110 -7.57 11.91 13.54
C ALA A 110 -7.24 13.28 14.21
N PRO A 111 -6.11 13.45 14.92
CA PRO A 111 -5.74 14.76 15.47
C PRO A 111 -5.49 15.84 14.41
N LEU A 112 -5.04 15.46 13.21
CA LEU A 112 -4.86 16.40 12.09
C LEU A 112 -6.22 16.80 11.50
N ALA A 113 -7.17 15.89 11.46
CA ALA A 113 -8.54 16.19 11.05
C ALA A 113 -9.20 17.20 12.01
N ALA A 114 -8.99 17.04 13.31
CA ALA A 114 -9.46 17.99 14.32
C ALA A 114 -8.82 19.39 14.17
N GLN A 115 -7.68 19.50 13.48
CA GLN A 115 -6.98 20.74 13.17
C GLN A 115 -7.35 21.31 11.78
N GLY A 116 -8.40 20.77 11.13
CA GLY A 116 -8.92 21.26 9.87
C GLY A 116 -8.34 20.62 8.61
N LEU A 117 -7.62 19.49 8.72
CA LEU A 117 -7.19 18.71 7.56
C LEU A 117 -8.30 17.71 7.16
N ALA A 118 -8.87 17.86 5.98
CA ALA A 118 -9.78 16.86 5.47
C ALA A 118 -9.02 15.58 5.08
N LEU A 119 -9.53 14.41 5.47
CA LEU A 119 -8.91 13.13 5.18
C LEU A 119 -9.79 12.31 4.22
N ARG A 120 -9.17 11.72 3.21
CA ARG A 120 -9.80 10.79 2.27
C ARG A 120 -8.97 9.51 2.22
N GLY A 121 -9.59 8.39 2.58
CA GLY A 121 -8.96 7.07 2.52
C GLY A 121 -9.41 6.31 1.28
N THR A 122 -8.47 5.73 0.54
CA THR A 122 -8.75 4.79 -0.55
C THR A 122 -8.17 3.43 -0.18
N PHE A 123 -9.01 2.40 -0.16
CA PHE A 123 -8.57 1.04 0.15
C PHE A 123 -8.13 0.31 -1.11
N LEU A 124 -6.86 -0.04 -1.15
CA LEU A 124 -6.23 -0.77 -2.26
C LEU A 124 -5.45 -1.95 -1.68
N ALA A 125 -5.87 -3.16 -2.01
CA ALA A 125 -5.20 -4.38 -1.56
C ALA A 125 -3.91 -4.64 -2.35
N ASP A 126 -3.88 -4.25 -3.63
CA ASP A 126 -2.72 -4.37 -4.49
C ASP A 126 -1.77 -3.16 -4.30
N ALA A 127 -0.50 -3.46 -4.05
CA ALA A 127 0.52 -2.43 -3.87
C ALA A 127 0.83 -1.71 -5.18
N GLU A 128 0.71 -2.36 -6.33
CA GLU A 128 0.98 -1.77 -7.65
C GLU A 128 -0.07 -0.71 -7.97
N ASP A 129 -1.37 -1.00 -7.73
CA ASP A 129 -2.45 -0.04 -7.90
C ASP A 129 -2.25 1.21 -7.02
N ALA A 130 -1.82 1.01 -5.76
CA ALA A 130 -1.55 2.12 -4.85
C ALA A 130 -0.37 2.98 -5.32
N LEU A 131 0.72 2.36 -5.79
CA LEU A 131 1.89 3.07 -6.33
C LEU A 131 1.56 3.79 -7.65
N GLU A 132 0.73 3.19 -8.50
CA GLU A 132 0.26 3.82 -9.73
C GLU A 132 -0.60 5.05 -9.47
N GLY A 133 -1.59 4.91 -8.60
CA GLY A 133 -2.46 6.01 -8.21
C GLY A 133 -1.68 7.17 -7.57
N LEU A 134 -0.68 6.83 -6.73
CA LEU A 134 0.22 7.83 -6.14
C LEU A 134 1.07 8.53 -7.21
N ALA A 135 1.65 7.78 -8.16
CA ALA A 135 2.45 8.36 -9.24
C ALA A 135 1.61 9.24 -10.18
N ALA A 136 0.34 8.88 -10.39
CA ALA A 136 -0.62 9.64 -11.19
C ALA A 136 -1.13 10.92 -10.48
N GLY A 137 -0.94 11.02 -9.15
CA GLY A 137 -1.44 12.15 -8.35
C GLY A 137 -2.85 11.96 -7.80
N HIS A 138 -3.42 10.74 -7.87
CA HIS A 138 -4.71 10.43 -7.25
C HIS A 138 -4.66 10.33 -5.73
N HIS A 139 -3.46 10.17 -5.17
CA HIS A 139 -3.19 10.09 -3.74
C HIS A 139 -1.97 10.93 -3.41
N ASP A 140 -1.90 11.42 -2.17
CA ASP A 140 -0.77 12.20 -1.65
C ASP A 140 0.25 11.31 -0.96
N LEU A 141 -0.26 10.32 -0.21
CA LEU A 141 0.52 9.29 0.47
C LEU A 141 -0.06 7.92 0.14
N ALA A 142 0.80 6.91 0.11
CA ALA A 142 0.38 5.51 0.01
C ALA A 142 1.11 4.66 1.05
N ILE A 143 0.39 3.70 1.64
CA ILE A 143 0.96 2.66 2.49
C ILE A 143 0.95 1.37 1.69
N THR A 144 2.11 0.74 1.53
CA THR A 144 2.26 -0.48 0.74
C THR A 144 3.23 -1.47 1.38
N THR A 145 3.17 -2.73 0.96
CA THR A 145 4.13 -3.78 1.35
C THR A 145 5.22 -3.99 0.32
N ALA A 146 5.20 -3.26 -0.78
CA ALA A 146 6.21 -3.27 -1.81
C ALA A 146 6.90 -1.90 -1.90
N ARG A 147 8.23 -1.92 -2.11
CA ARG A 147 8.98 -0.70 -2.41
C ARG A 147 8.86 -0.36 -3.89
N PRO A 148 8.70 0.93 -4.25
CA PRO A 148 8.76 1.34 -5.64
C PRO A 148 10.13 1.00 -6.24
N ARG A 149 10.16 0.48 -7.47
CA ARG A 149 11.38 0.14 -8.19
C ARG A 149 11.85 1.32 -9.03
N GLY A 150 12.38 2.35 -8.36
CA GLY A 150 12.80 3.58 -9.04
C GLY A 150 11.63 4.51 -9.38
N GLY A 151 11.93 5.63 -10.05
CA GLY A 151 10.93 6.63 -10.45
C GLY A 151 10.74 7.75 -9.43
N PRO A 152 9.68 8.55 -9.57
CA PRO A 152 9.47 9.79 -8.81
C PRO A 152 8.84 9.53 -7.43
N LEU A 153 9.01 8.37 -6.87
CA LEU A 153 8.43 7.99 -5.57
C LEU A 153 9.53 7.83 -4.52
N THR A 154 9.30 8.40 -3.35
CA THR A 154 10.15 8.26 -2.16
C THR A 154 9.50 7.30 -1.19
N SER A 155 10.28 6.34 -0.69
CA SER A 155 9.83 5.29 0.23
C SER A 155 10.51 5.42 1.57
N THR A 156 9.74 5.44 2.65
CA THR A 156 10.21 5.36 4.03
C THR A 156 9.67 4.10 4.67
N THR A 157 10.49 3.34 5.39
CA THR A 157 10.01 2.19 6.17
C THR A 157 9.08 2.71 7.27
N LEU A 158 7.86 2.17 7.34
CA LEU A 158 6.84 2.60 8.30
C LEU A 158 6.88 1.75 9.57
N CYS A 159 6.60 0.47 9.44
CA CYS A 159 6.62 -0.49 10.55
C CYS A 159 6.71 -1.92 10.02
N ASP A 160 6.95 -2.86 10.92
CA ASP A 160 6.85 -4.30 10.65
C ASP A 160 5.56 -4.84 11.27
N GLU A 161 4.82 -5.62 10.51
CA GLU A 161 3.59 -6.28 10.90
C GLU A 161 3.87 -7.74 11.22
N GLU A 162 3.62 -8.14 12.47
CA GLU A 162 3.74 -9.53 12.90
C GLU A 162 2.50 -10.33 12.49
N HIS A 163 2.71 -11.55 11.97
CA HIS A 163 1.64 -12.48 11.66
C HIS A 163 1.56 -13.61 12.68
N VAL A 164 0.34 -13.96 13.07
CA VAL A 164 0.03 -15.03 14.02
C VAL A 164 -0.87 -16.08 13.37
N LEU A 165 -0.61 -17.35 13.67
CA LEU A 165 -1.47 -18.45 13.29
C LEU A 165 -2.53 -18.66 14.37
N VAL A 166 -3.79 -18.44 14.05
CA VAL A 166 -4.92 -18.48 14.99
C VAL A 166 -5.99 -19.49 14.59
N ALA A 167 -6.72 -19.97 15.58
CA ALA A 167 -7.95 -20.74 15.39
C ALA A 167 -8.82 -20.62 16.64
N ALA A 168 -10.11 -20.98 16.53
CA ALA A 168 -10.98 -21.11 17.71
C ALA A 168 -10.42 -22.16 18.70
N PRO A 169 -10.64 -22.00 20.03
CA PRO A 169 -10.13 -22.89 21.08
C PRO A 169 -10.42 -24.38 20.83
N ARG A 170 -11.54 -24.71 20.22
CA ARG A 170 -11.91 -26.10 19.90
C ARG A 170 -10.89 -26.81 18.99
N TRP A 171 -10.21 -26.09 18.11
CA TRP A 171 -9.19 -26.64 17.24
C TRP A 171 -7.87 -26.86 18.00
N ALA A 172 -7.47 -25.92 18.85
CA ALA A 172 -6.30 -26.11 19.72
C ALA A 172 -6.45 -27.33 20.63
N GLY A 173 -7.66 -27.54 21.19
CA GLY A 173 -7.97 -28.71 22.00
C GLY A 173 -7.83 -30.06 21.24
N ARG A 174 -8.14 -30.09 19.93
CA ARG A 174 -7.95 -31.30 19.09
C ARG A 174 -6.47 -31.61 18.81
N LEU A 175 -5.63 -30.58 18.71
CA LEU A 175 -4.21 -30.76 18.45
C LEU A 175 -3.44 -31.31 19.66
N GLY A 176 -3.94 -31.03 20.87
CA GLY A 176 -3.30 -31.39 22.11
C GLY A 176 -2.09 -30.51 22.45
N PRO A 177 -1.77 -30.36 23.76
CA PRO A 177 -0.70 -29.48 24.21
C PRO A 177 0.67 -29.97 23.71
N GLY A 178 1.41 -29.06 23.04
CA GLY A 178 2.77 -29.31 22.55
C GLY A 178 2.87 -30.21 21.30
N ALA A 179 1.78 -30.74 20.78
CA ALA A 179 1.80 -31.65 19.64
C ALA A 179 2.42 -31.01 18.38
N LEU A 180 2.20 -29.72 18.17
CA LEU A 180 2.77 -28.96 17.03
C LEU A 180 4.30 -28.85 17.10
N LYS A 181 4.89 -28.78 18.30
CA LYS A 181 6.36 -28.74 18.49
C LYS A 181 7.03 -30.05 18.05
N HIS A 182 6.31 -31.17 18.13
CA HIS A 182 6.87 -32.49 17.81
C HIS A 182 6.50 -33.03 16.43
N LYS A 183 5.30 -32.72 15.93
CA LYS A 183 4.78 -33.26 14.66
C LYS A 183 4.77 -32.25 13.52
N GLY A 184 5.12 -30.97 13.81
CA GLY A 184 5.23 -29.92 12.80
C GLY A 184 3.94 -29.62 12.06
N PRO A 185 4.02 -29.11 10.81
CA PRO A 185 2.87 -28.64 10.04
C PRO A 185 1.87 -29.72 9.64
N VAL A 186 2.26 -31.01 9.64
CA VAL A 186 1.40 -32.13 9.22
C VAL A 186 0.09 -32.18 10.01
N LEU A 187 0.09 -31.80 11.29
CA LEU A 187 -1.13 -31.72 12.08
C LEU A 187 -2.05 -30.57 11.64
N LEU A 188 -1.46 -29.47 11.22
CA LEU A 188 -2.20 -28.28 10.77
C LEU A 188 -2.87 -28.51 9.41
N GLU A 189 -2.27 -29.37 8.56
CA GLU A 189 -2.80 -29.72 7.25
C GLU A 189 -4.13 -30.49 7.32
N GLN A 190 -4.44 -31.06 8.49
CA GLN A 190 -5.71 -31.74 8.75
C GLN A 190 -6.83 -30.77 9.14
N LEU A 191 -6.52 -29.50 9.37
CA LEU A 191 -7.50 -28.49 9.74
C LEU A 191 -7.94 -27.70 8.50
N PRO A 192 -9.24 -27.31 8.44
CA PRO A 192 -9.68 -26.41 7.39
C PRO A 192 -8.95 -25.06 7.50
N VAL A 193 -8.70 -24.44 6.35
CA VAL A 193 -8.03 -23.14 6.24
C VAL A 193 -9.03 -22.09 5.81
N VAL A 194 -8.97 -20.90 6.44
CA VAL A 194 -9.69 -19.70 6.03
C VAL A 194 -8.69 -18.69 5.52
N GLU A 195 -8.87 -18.18 4.29
CA GLU A 195 -7.89 -17.33 3.64
C GLU A 195 -8.58 -16.27 2.75
N VAL A 196 -7.81 -15.30 2.28
CA VAL A 196 -8.30 -14.20 1.43
C VAL A 196 -8.34 -14.55 -0.05
N HIS A 197 -7.54 -15.53 -0.49
CA HIS A 197 -7.41 -15.93 -1.89
C HIS A 197 -7.00 -17.40 -2.02
N GLU A 198 -7.36 -18.04 -3.14
CA GLU A 198 -7.06 -19.46 -3.44
C GLU A 198 -5.56 -19.83 -3.41
N SER A 199 -4.68 -18.85 -3.69
CA SER A 199 -3.23 -19.06 -3.62
C SER A 199 -2.67 -19.11 -2.19
N LEU A 200 -3.49 -18.96 -1.17
CA LEU A 200 -3.16 -18.97 0.26
C LEU A 200 -1.98 -18.04 0.62
N PRO A 201 -2.02 -16.75 0.28
CA PRO A 201 -0.84 -15.88 0.36
C PRO A 201 -0.28 -15.74 1.78
N LEU A 202 -1.14 -15.66 2.80
CA LEU A 202 -0.73 -15.50 4.19
C LEU A 202 -0.25 -16.83 4.77
N VAL A 203 -1.00 -17.90 4.56
CA VAL A 203 -0.66 -19.24 5.03
C VAL A 203 0.63 -19.72 4.37
N SER A 204 0.80 -19.55 3.05
CA SER A 204 2.03 -19.94 2.34
C SER A 204 3.27 -19.22 2.88
N ARG A 205 3.14 -17.91 3.15
CA ARG A 205 4.24 -17.15 3.75
C ARG A 205 4.58 -17.62 5.15
N TYR A 206 3.56 -17.90 5.97
CA TYR A 206 3.76 -18.41 7.33
C TYR A 206 4.44 -19.77 7.29
N TRP A 207 3.98 -20.70 6.43
CA TRP A 207 4.59 -22.02 6.27
C TRP A 207 6.05 -21.94 5.83
N ALA A 208 6.34 -21.12 4.83
CA ALA A 208 7.71 -20.92 4.37
C ALA A 208 8.62 -20.35 5.47
N SER A 209 8.12 -19.40 6.28
CA SER A 209 8.92 -18.74 7.32
C SER A 209 9.12 -19.61 8.56
N VAL A 210 8.09 -20.36 8.98
CA VAL A 210 8.11 -21.08 10.27
C VAL A 210 8.49 -22.54 10.12
N PHE A 211 8.13 -23.17 8.98
CA PHE A 211 8.31 -24.59 8.77
C PHE A 211 9.24 -24.93 7.60
N ASP A 212 9.78 -23.92 6.89
CA ASP A 212 10.58 -24.10 5.67
C ASP A 212 9.89 -25.04 4.65
N SER A 213 8.58 -24.89 4.52
CA SER A 213 7.73 -25.75 3.69
C SER A 213 6.59 -24.97 3.02
N SER A 214 5.81 -25.66 2.19
CA SER A 214 4.58 -25.12 1.61
C SER A 214 3.36 -25.86 2.18
N PRO A 215 2.20 -25.17 2.37
CA PRO A 215 0.99 -25.84 2.83
C PRO A 215 0.49 -26.81 1.77
N ALA A 216 0.10 -28.03 2.17
CA ALA A 216 -0.53 -29.02 1.30
C ALA A 216 -2.06 -28.85 1.22
N ALA A 217 -2.65 -28.11 2.18
CA ALA A 217 -4.08 -27.88 2.26
C ALA A 217 -4.58 -26.85 1.24
N SER A 218 -5.82 -26.99 0.79
CA SER A 218 -6.59 -25.95 0.12
C SER A 218 -7.44 -25.19 1.13
N ALA A 219 -7.84 -23.95 0.81
CA ALA A 219 -8.76 -23.20 1.66
C ALA A 219 -10.15 -23.85 1.67
N ALA A 220 -10.74 -23.95 2.86
CA ALA A 220 -12.14 -24.33 3.02
C ALA A 220 -13.08 -23.13 2.85
N VAL A 221 -12.60 -21.92 3.15
CA VAL A 221 -13.32 -20.66 2.97
C VAL A 221 -12.36 -19.62 2.41
N ILE A 222 -12.81 -18.92 1.37
CA ILE A 222 -12.13 -17.77 0.78
C ILE A 222 -13.02 -16.54 0.98
N VAL A 223 -12.44 -15.50 1.63
CA VAL A 223 -13.10 -14.20 1.81
C VAL A 223 -12.05 -13.08 1.75
N PRO A 224 -12.16 -12.12 0.81
CA PRO A 224 -11.12 -11.12 0.54
C PRO A 224 -11.16 -9.94 1.54
N ASP A 225 -11.34 -10.22 2.83
CA ASP A 225 -11.33 -9.26 3.95
C ASP A 225 -10.78 -9.96 5.19
N LEU A 226 -9.66 -9.46 5.74
CA LEU A 226 -8.99 -10.09 6.89
C LEU A 226 -9.85 -10.06 8.17
N ARG A 227 -10.75 -9.10 8.31
CA ARG A 227 -11.68 -9.03 9.44
C ARG A 227 -12.70 -10.16 9.35
N ALA A 228 -13.22 -10.42 8.15
CA ALA A 228 -14.11 -11.55 7.93
C ALA A 228 -13.38 -12.90 8.07
N VAL A 229 -12.09 -12.99 7.69
CA VAL A 229 -11.26 -14.16 7.97
C VAL A 229 -11.15 -14.40 9.47
N LEU A 230 -10.91 -13.35 10.28
CA LEU A 230 -10.87 -13.46 11.74
C LEU A 230 -12.20 -13.95 12.33
N GLU A 231 -13.33 -13.37 11.89
CA GLU A 231 -14.67 -13.79 12.34
C GLU A 231 -14.96 -15.26 11.98
N CYS A 232 -14.59 -15.70 10.78
CA CYS A 232 -14.71 -17.10 10.39
C CYS A 232 -13.85 -18.02 11.26
N ALA A 233 -12.61 -17.62 11.57
CA ALA A 233 -11.72 -18.37 12.44
C ALA A 233 -12.27 -18.45 13.87
N ALA A 234 -12.78 -17.35 14.44
CA ALA A 234 -13.38 -17.28 15.75
C ALA A 234 -14.66 -18.13 15.84
N ALA A 235 -15.50 -18.11 14.81
CA ALA A 235 -16.65 -19.01 14.67
C ALA A 235 -16.22 -20.49 14.57
N GLY A 236 -14.91 -20.74 14.38
CA GLY A 236 -14.30 -22.06 14.35
C GLY A 236 -14.42 -22.74 13.01
N THR A 237 -14.53 -22.03 11.92
CA THR A 237 -14.52 -22.58 10.56
C THR A 237 -13.20 -23.31 10.26
N GLY A 238 -12.07 -22.76 10.75
CA GLY A 238 -10.75 -23.31 10.52
C GLY A 238 -9.64 -22.52 11.18
N LEU A 239 -8.41 -22.76 10.76
CA LEU A 239 -7.25 -21.93 11.09
C LEU A 239 -7.08 -20.78 10.09
N ALA A 240 -6.44 -19.72 10.53
CA ALA A 240 -6.08 -18.57 9.71
C ALA A 240 -4.73 -18.01 10.12
N VAL A 241 -4.03 -17.38 9.18
CA VAL A 241 -2.86 -16.54 9.45
C VAL A 241 -3.27 -15.09 9.29
N LEU A 242 -3.08 -14.28 10.31
CA LEU A 242 -3.57 -12.92 10.37
C LEU A 242 -2.53 -11.99 11.02
N PRO A 243 -2.58 -10.68 10.72
CA PRO A 243 -1.84 -9.68 11.48
C PRO A 243 -2.19 -9.75 12.97
N ARG A 244 -1.17 -9.73 13.84
CA ARG A 244 -1.37 -9.82 15.28
C ARG A 244 -2.27 -8.70 15.81
N TYR A 245 -2.05 -7.45 15.35
CA TYR A 245 -2.85 -6.30 15.79
C TYR A 245 -4.35 -6.46 15.49
N LEU A 246 -4.70 -7.18 14.43
CA LEU A 246 -6.09 -7.45 14.08
C LEU A 246 -6.72 -8.47 15.04
N CYS A 247 -5.90 -9.37 15.60
CA CYS A 247 -6.34 -10.47 16.46
C CYS A 247 -6.33 -10.11 17.95
N GLU A 248 -5.70 -9.02 18.39
CA GLU A 248 -5.46 -8.69 19.80
C GLU A 248 -6.71 -8.83 20.67
N ASN A 249 -7.79 -8.16 20.32
CA ASN A 249 -9.05 -8.22 21.05
C ASN A 249 -9.65 -9.65 21.11
N ALA A 250 -9.59 -10.39 20.01
CA ALA A 250 -10.12 -11.75 19.94
C ALA A 250 -9.26 -12.75 20.72
N LEU A 251 -7.93 -12.54 20.75
CA LEU A 251 -6.99 -13.30 21.58
C LEU A 251 -7.23 -13.03 23.06
N GLU A 252 -7.36 -11.76 23.47
CA GLU A 252 -7.64 -11.38 24.86
C GLU A 252 -8.96 -11.94 25.37
N ARG A 253 -10.00 -11.95 24.53
CA ARG A 253 -11.31 -12.52 24.88
C ARG A 253 -11.37 -14.04 24.77
N GLY A 254 -10.30 -14.68 24.27
CA GLY A 254 -10.25 -16.12 24.07
C GLY A 254 -11.18 -16.63 22.96
N GLU A 255 -11.61 -15.78 22.06
CA GLU A 255 -12.41 -16.15 20.88
C GLU A 255 -11.60 -16.91 19.86
N VAL A 256 -10.32 -16.55 19.75
CA VAL A 256 -9.28 -17.32 19.07
C VAL A 256 -8.06 -17.51 19.98
N VAL A 257 -7.25 -18.49 19.67
CA VAL A 257 -5.97 -18.76 20.35
C VAL A 257 -4.86 -18.84 19.31
N ALA A 258 -3.66 -18.40 19.67
CA ALA A 258 -2.47 -18.63 18.89
C ALA A 258 -2.11 -20.13 18.97
N LEU A 259 -2.06 -20.79 17.80
CA LEU A 259 -1.73 -22.21 17.75
C LEU A 259 -0.23 -22.48 17.91
N LEU A 260 0.59 -21.48 17.58
CA LEU A 260 2.05 -21.56 17.66
C LEU A 260 2.61 -20.20 18.05
N ASP A 261 3.69 -20.22 18.82
CA ASP A 261 4.49 -19.04 19.18
C ASP A 261 5.94 -19.28 18.71
N PRO A 262 6.26 -18.96 17.45
CA PRO A 262 7.58 -19.19 16.89
C PRO A 262 8.59 -18.22 17.50
N PRO A 263 9.87 -18.64 17.72
CA PRO A 263 10.92 -17.76 18.25
C PRO A 263 11.16 -16.50 17.40
N VAL A 264 10.92 -16.61 16.09
CA VAL A 264 10.96 -15.50 15.14
C VAL A 264 9.62 -15.51 14.39
N PRO A 265 8.70 -14.60 14.75
CA PRO A 265 7.43 -14.53 14.06
C PRO A 265 7.60 -14.05 12.62
N PRO A 266 6.76 -14.50 11.67
CA PRO A 266 6.77 -13.96 10.33
C PRO A 266 6.40 -12.48 10.33
N LEU A 267 7.26 -11.66 9.70
CA LEU A 267 7.08 -10.23 9.60
C LEU A 267 6.75 -9.80 8.17
N ARG A 268 6.01 -8.72 8.06
CA ARG A 268 5.71 -8.03 6.81
C ARG A 268 5.96 -6.53 6.98
N THR A 269 6.92 -5.98 6.24
CA THR A 269 7.25 -4.56 6.35
C THR A 269 6.28 -3.71 5.53
N TYR A 270 5.74 -2.68 6.15
CA TYR A 270 5.02 -1.60 5.48
C TYR A 270 5.94 -0.43 5.18
N PHE A 271 5.67 0.22 4.07
CA PHE A 271 6.36 1.42 3.61
C PHE A 271 5.35 2.55 3.42
N LEU A 272 5.72 3.73 3.89
CA LEU A 272 5.01 4.97 3.59
C LEU A 272 5.67 5.62 2.38
N ILE A 273 4.88 5.81 1.33
CA ILE A 273 5.35 6.28 0.03
C ILE A 273 4.76 7.65 -0.26
N ALA A 274 5.57 8.53 -0.77
CA ALA A 274 5.17 9.85 -1.27
C ALA A 274 5.75 10.10 -2.66
N ARG A 275 5.17 11.03 -3.42
CA ARG A 275 5.82 11.53 -4.64
C ARG A 275 7.06 12.35 -4.25
N THR A 276 8.13 12.21 -5.02
CA THR A 276 9.36 12.99 -4.81
C THR A 276 9.04 14.48 -4.88
N GLY A 277 9.42 15.20 -3.83
CA GLY A 277 9.20 16.64 -3.69
C GLY A 277 7.88 17.05 -3.02
N THR A 278 6.86 16.18 -2.92
CA THR A 278 5.57 16.55 -2.29
C THR A 278 5.66 16.68 -0.77
N LEU A 279 6.68 16.10 -0.14
CA LEU A 279 6.97 16.36 1.28
C LEU A 279 7.39 17.81 1.58
N GLY A 280 7.60 18.66 0.56
CA GLY A 280 7.68 20.10 0.71
C GLY A 280 6.33 20.79 0.96
N LEU A 281 5.21 20.11 0.74
CA LEU A 281 3.87 20.61 1.01
C LEU A 281 3.52 20.38 2.49
N PRO A 282 3.18 21.45 3.25
CA PRO A 282 3.08 21.37 4.72
C PRO A 282 2.07 20.33 5.23
N HIS A 283 0.93 20.15 4.56
CA HIS A 283 -0.11 19.18 4.97
C HIS A 283 0.35 17.74 4.76
N ILE A 284 1.03 17.44 3.64
CA ILE A 284 1.58 16.11 3.35
C ILE A 284 2.74 15.80 4.30
N ALA A 285 3.67 16.76 4.50
CA ALA A 285 4.78 16.59 5.44
C ALA A 285 4.29 16.28 6.85
N ARG A 286 3.29 17.05 7.34
CA ARG A 286 2.70 16.84 8.68
C ARG A 286 2.05 15.46 8.80
N ALA A 287 1.29 15.02 7.80
CA ALA A 287 0.67 13.71 7.80
C ALA A 287 1.71 12.58 7.77
N HIS A 288 2.75 12.73 6.92
CA HIS A 288 3.88 11.80 6.87
C HIS A 288 4.57 11.67 8.24
N GLU A 289 4.97 12.78 8.85
CA GLU A 289 5.60 12.79 10.17
C GLU A 289 4.70 12.18 11.24
N TRP A 290 3.40 12.48 11.19
CA TRP A 290 2.43 11.97 12.15
C TRP A 290 2.30 10.44 12.08
N LEU A 291 2.20 9.90 10.86
CA LEU A 291 2.19 8.45 10.64
C LEU A 291 3.49 7.79 11.09
N MET A 292 4.64 8.40 10.79
CA MET A 292 5.94 7.88 11.21
C MET A 292 6.09 7.84 12.74
N ARG A 293 5.56 8.84 13.45
CA ARG A 293 5.56 8.85 14.93
C ARG A 293 4.62 7.79 15.49
N ALA A 294 3.39 7.70 14.96
CA ALA A 294 2.43 6.71 15.43
C ALA A 294 2.91 5.27 15.18
N ALA A 295 3.65 5.06 14.11
CA ALA A 295 4.15 3.73 13.73
C ALA A 295 5.22 3.16 14.67
N VAL A 296 5.78 3.97 15.57
CA VAL A 296 6.73 3.49 16.59
C VAL A 296 6.05 2.54 17.60
N ASP A 297 4.74 2.71 17.81
CA ASP A 297 3.94 1.95 18.77
C ASP A 297 3.06 0.87 18.10
N TRP A 298 3.28 0.57 16.83
CA TRP A 298 2.47 -0.39 16.06
C TRP A 298 3.00 -1.81 16.04
#